data_b4f368940417b62dbc03968b41b3c73a
#
_entry.id   b4f368940417b62dbc03968b41b3c73a
#
_cell.length_a   1.000
_cell.length_b   1.000
_cell.length_c   1.000
_cell.angle_alpha   90.00
_cell.angle_beta   90.00
_cell.angle_gamma   90.00
#
_symmetry.space_group_name_H-M   'P 1'
#
loop_
_entity.id
_entity.type
_entity.pdbx_description
1 polymer ?
#
loop_
_entity_poly.entity_id
_entity_poly.type
_entity_poly.pdbx_seq_one_letter_code
_entity_poly.pdbx_strand_id
1 'polypeptide(L)'
;LVNSREFLMRVRRERKEKEEIFTNSIQKITRIAEELRECPSIDSMRGLEGVAAAAYYAAFSAMLVSEEMKFEGRSRRPPEDPVNALLSFLYTLLKNDVQSALEGVGVDPAAGFLHTLRPGRPALALDLMEELRSPLCDRLAVALINRGQITLKHFDQLTAPVLLGEKGRKIVLKAWQERKKEEIQHPFLQEKIPIGMITNEQAMLFEMVLRDEL
;
A
#
# COMPACT_ATOMS: atom_id res chain seq x y z
N LEU A 1 2.78 -9.26 1.55
CA LEU A 1 1.64 -10.17 1.37
C LEU A 1 0.81 -10.34 2.63
N VAL A 2 1.43 -10.54 3.81
CA VAL A 2 0.72 -10.76 5.09
C VAL A 2 -0.26 -9.62 5.37
N ASN A 3 0.18 -8.36 5.34
CA ASN A 3 -0.66 -7.20 5.61
C ASN A 3 -1.84 -7.05 4.62
N SER A 4 -1.64 -7.39 3.35
CA SER A 4 -2.71 -7.40 2.34
C SER A 4 -3.75 -8.47 2.64
N ARG A 5 -3.30 -9.68 3.02
CA ARG A 5 -4.18 -10.77 3.44
C ARG A 5 -5.00 -10.40 4.69
N GLU A 6 -4.35 -9.84 5.71
CA GLU A 6 -5.03 -9.41 6.94
C GLU A 6 -6.08 -8.33 6.66
N PHE A 7 -5.80 -7.41 5.76
CA PHE A 7 -6.78 -6.41 5.36
C PHE A 7 -7.99 -7.05 4.67
N LEU A 8 -7.78 -7.99 3.73
CA LEU A 8 -8.87 -8.76 3.11
C LEU A 8 -9.69 -9.53 4.15
N MET A 9 -9.04 -10.21 5.11
CA MET A 9 -9.72 -10.96 6.18
C MET A 9 -10.60 -10.04 7.04
N ARG A 10 -10.13 -8.83 7.33
CA ARG A 10 -10.92 -7.84 8.06
C ARG A 10 -12.14 -7.40 7.26
N VAL A 11 -11.95 -7.00 6.00
CA VAL A 11 -13.05 -6.54 5.14
C VAL A 11 -14.08 -7.66 4.90
N ARG A 12 -13.62 -8.92 4.76
CA ARG A 12 -14.52 -10.09 4.64
C ARG A 12 -15.49 -10.19 5.83
N ARG A 13 -15.04 -9.93 7.05
CA ARG A 13 -15.89 -9.95 8.25
C ARG A 13 -16.96 -8.85 8.23
N GLU A 14 -16.65 -7.72 7.61
CA GLU A 14 -17.51 -6.55 7.50
C GLU A 14 -18.50 -6.68 6.32
N ARG A 15 -18.13 -7.47 5.27
CA ARG A 15 -18.86 -7.61 4.00
C ARG A 15 -19.16 -9.05 3.65
N LYS A 16 -20.06 -9.64 4.41
CA LYS A 16 -20.47 -11.05 4.27
C LYS A 16 -21.12 -11.35 2.91
N GLU A 17 -21.79 -10.38 2.31
CA GLU A 17 -22.43 -10.51 0.99
C GLU A 17 -21.44 -10.78 -0.16
N LYS A 18 -20.18 -10.50 0.05
CA LYS A 18 -19.07 -10.71 -0.92
C LYS A 18 -18.00 -11.67 -0.41
N GLU A 19 -18.34 -12.50 0.56
CA GLU A 19 -17.41 -13.38 1.28
C GLU A 19 -16.62 -14.31 0.37
N GLU A 20 -17.23 -14.85 -0.68
CA GLU A 20 -16.59 -15.76 -1.62
C GLU A 20 -15.42 -15.09 -2.36
N ILE A 21 -15.60 -13.85 -2.82
CA ILE A 21 -14.57 -13.09 -3.52
C ILE A 21 -13.32 -12.90 -2.64
N PHE A 22 -13.55 -12.50 -1.39
CA PHE A 22 -12.47 -12.32 -0.42
C PHE A 22 -11.80 -13.65 -0.05
N THR A 23 -12.58 -14.70 0.15
CA THR A 23 -12.06 -16.04 0.50
C THR A 23 -11.12 -16.56 -0.58
N ASN A 24 -11.52 -16.47 -1.86
CA ASN A 24 -10.72 -16.91 -2.97
C ASN A 24 -9.38 -16.14 -3.07
N SER A 25 -9.41 -14.82 -2.88
CA SER A 25 -8.20 -14.00 -2.90
C SER A 25 -7.30 -14.28 -1.70
N ILE A 26 -7.86 -14.45 -0.50
CA ILE A 26 -7.12 -14.79 0.73
C ILE A 26 -6.40 -16.13 0.56
N GLN A 27 -7.09 -17.17 0.04
CA GLN A 27 -6.49 -18.49 -0.20
C GLN A 27 -5.33 -18.43 -1.17
N LYS A 28 -5.49 -17.70 -2.31
CA LYS A 28 -4.41 -17.50 -3.28
C LYS A 28 -3.20 -16.81 -2.66
N ILE A 29 -3.41 -15.71 -1.92
CA ILE A 29 -2.32 -14.96 -1.28
C ILE A 29 -1.63 -15.82 -0.20
N THR A 30 -2.37 -16.61 0.56
CA THR A 30 -1.81 -17.50 1.57
C THR A 30 -0.90 -18.54 0.94
N ARG A 31 -1.35 -19.22 -0.13
CA ARG A 31 -0.54 -20.19 -0.85
C ARG A 31 0.73 -19.56 -1.44
N ILE A 32 0.62 -18.38 -2.06
CA ILE A 32 1.78 -17.66 -2.60
C ILE A 32 2.76 -17.26 -1.49
N ALA A 33 2.26 -16.88 -0.32
CA ALA A 33 3.12 -16.54 0.82
C ALA A 33 3.90 -17.77 1.36
N GLU A 34 3.36 -18.98 1.22
CA GLU A 34 4.04 -20.24 1.52
C GLU A 34 5.09 -20.55 0.45
N GLU A 35 4.76 -20.44 -0.82
CA GLU A 35 5.67 -20.64 -1.95
C GLU A 35 6.87 -19.68 -1.92
N LEU A 36 6.68 -18.44 -1.44
CA LEU A 36 7.76 -17.45 -1.32
C LEU A 36 8.87 -17.87 -0.36
N ARG A 37 8.60 -18.70 0.65
CA ARG A 37 9.61 -19.16 1.63
C ARG A 37 10.66 -20.07 1.01
N GLU A 38 10.30 -20.75 -0.05
CA GLU A 38 11.17 -21.70 -0.77
C GLU A 38 11.62 -21.16 -2.13
N CYS A 39 11.42 -19.86 -2.36
CA CYS A 39 11.63 -19.26 -3.67
C CYS A 39 13.14 -19.18 -4.00
N PRO A 40 13.60 -19.73 -5.13
CA PRO A 40 15.02 -19.90 -5.41
C PRO A 40 15.72 -18.62 -5.91
N SER A 41 14.96 -17.59 -6.33
CA SER A 41 15.53 -16.38 -6.92
C SER A 41 14.65 -15.15 -6.74
N ILE A 42 15.28 -13.97 -6.81
CA ILE A 42 14.57 -12.67 -6.76
C ILE A 42 13.56 -12.53 -7.92
N ASP A 43 13.89 -13.03 -9.10
CA ASP A 43 12.97 -12.94 -10.26
C ASP A 43 11.73 -13.82 -10.05
N SER A 44 11.89 -14.99 -9.46
CA SER A 44 10.75 -15.83 -9.05
C SER A 44 9.91 -15.14 -7.97
N MET A 45 10.55 -14.48 -6.99
CA MET A 45 9.86 -13.69 -5.97
C MET A 45 9.02 -12.56 -6.58
N ARG A 46 9.57 -11.83 -7.56
CA ARG A 46 8.83 -10.79 -8.30
C ARG A 46 7.63 -11.35 -9.05
N GLY A 47 7.80 -12.53 -9.65
CA GLY A 47 6.70 -13.24 -10.32
C GLY A 47 5.55 -13.57 -9.34
N LEU A 48 5.88 -14.16 -8.20
CA LEU A 48 4.92 -14.50 -7.16
C LEU A 48 4.27 -13.25 -6.54
N GLU A 49 5.03 -12.19 -6.31
CA GLU A 49 4.50 -10.89 -5.86
C GLU A 49 3.46 -10.35 -6.85
N GLY A 50 3.76 -10.40 -8.15
CA GLY A 50 2.84 -9.97 -9.19
C GLY A 50 1.53 -10.77 -9.21
N VAL A 51 1.59 -12.10 -9.05
CA VAL A 51 0.40 -12.97 -8.96
C VAL A 51 -0.41 -12.66 -7.70
N ALA A 52 0.25 -12.45 -6.57
CA ALA A 52 -0.41 -12.08 -5.33
C ALA A 52 -1.07 -10.68 -5.41
N ALA A 53 -0.41 -9.71 -6.03
CA ALA A 53 -0.96 -8.39 -6.28
C ALA A 53 -2.20 -8.46 -7.18
N ALA A 54 -2.18 -9.27 -8.24
CA ALA A 54 -3.35 -9.50 -9.09
C ALA A 54 -4.52 -10.10 -8.30
N ALA A 55 -4.27 -11.09 -7.44
CA ALA A 55 -5.28 -11.67 -6.59
C ALA A 55 -5.86 -10.67 -5.56
N TYR A 56 -5.01 -9.82 -4.99
CA TYR A 56 -5.42 -8.76 -4.07
C TYR A 56 -6.32 -7.73 -4.76
N TYR A 57 -5.89 -7.20 -5.90
CA TYR A 57 -6.64 -6.17 -6.62
C TYR A 57 -7.91 -6.69 -7.28
N ALA A 58 -8.02 -7.99 -7.59
CA ALA A 58 -9.27 -8.61 -8.02
C ALA A 58 -10.38 -8.51 -6.96
N ALA A 59 -10.01 -8.55 -5.66
CA ALA A 59 -10.96 -8.36 -4.57
C ALA A 59 -11.16 -6.88 -4.19
N PHE A 60 -10.33 -5.96 -4.67
CA PHE A 60 -10.34 -4.57 -4.21
C PHE A 60 -11.64 -3.85 -4.55
N SER A 61 -12.21 -4.06 -5.74
CA SER A 61 -13.50 -3.48 -6.12
C SER A 61 -14.64 -3.91 -5.18
N ALA A 62 -14.56 -5.13 -4.63
CA ALA A 62 -15.52 -5.62 -3.66
C ALA A 62 -15.48 -4.91 -2.30
N MET A 63 -14.39 -4.20 -1.99
CA MET A 63 -14.25 -3.39 -0.77
C MET A 63 -15.00 -2.06 -0.88
N LEU A 64 -15.28 -1.60 -2.10
CA LEU A 64 -15.90 -0.30 -2.35
C LEU A 64 -17.42 -0.41 -2.26
N VAL A 65 -18.05 0.56 -1.58
CA VAL A 65 -19.51 0.71 -1.48
C VAL A 65 -20.05 1.52 -2.65
N SER A 66 -19.27 2.50 -3.11
CA SER A 66 -19.67 3.42 -4.17
C SER A 66 -19.70 2.72 -5.53
N GLU A 67 -20.86 2.69 -6.17
CA GLU A 67 -21.02 2.17 -7.53
C GLU A 67 -20.42 3.10 -8.60
N GLU A 68 -20.26 4.40 -8.28
CA GLU A 68 -19.67 5.39 -9.18
C GLU A 68 -18.14 5.28 -9.24
N MET A 69 -17.51 4.89 -8.12
CA MET A 69 -16.05 4.75 -8.01
C MET A 69 -15.61 3.37 -8.49
N LYS A 70 -15.71 3.15 -9.81
CA LYS A 70 -15.34 1.88 -10.44
C LYS A 70 -13.85 1.63 -10.35
N PHE A 71 -13.49 0.36 -10.18
CA PHE A 71 -12.12 -0.13 -10.16
C PHE A 71 -12.06 -1.50 -10.84
N GLU A 72 -11.42 -1.57 -12.01
CA GLU A 72 -11.31 -2.79 -12.82
C GLU A 72 -9.95 -3.49 -12.67
N GLY A 73 -9.05 -2.89 -11.88
CA GLY A 73 -7.71 -3.41 -11.65
C GLY A 73 -6.69 -2.29 -11.44
N ARG A 74 -5.47 -2.66 -11.11
CA ARG A 74 -4.42 -1.68 -10.82
C ARG A 74 -3.77 -1.15 -12.09
N SER A 75 -4.06 0.11 -12.47
CA SER A 75 -3.34 0.89 -13.48
C SER A 75 -2.47 1.96 -12.81
N ARG A 76 -1.23 2.15 -13.28
CA ARG A 76 -0.26 3.02 -12.60
C ARG A 76 0.19 4.20 -13.43
N ARG A 77 0.42 4.02 -14.71
CA ARG A 77 1.02 5.02 -15.59
C ARG A 77 0.47 4.91 -17.01
N PRO A 78 -0.57 5.66 -17.29
CA PRO A 78 -1.29 6.58 -16.39
C PRO A 78 -2.31 5.85 -15.48
N PRO A 79 -2.81 6.48 -14.40
CA PRO A 79 -4.01 6.00 -13.71
C PRO A 79 -5.22 6.18 -14.62
N GLU A 80 -6.02 5.12 -14.79
CA GLU A 80 -7.12 5.06 -15.77
C GLU A 80 -8.48 5.33 -15.14
N ASP A 81 -8.57 5.26 -13.81
CA ASP A 81 -9.80 5.51 -13.05
C ASP A 81 -9.52 6.33 -11.77
N PRO A 82 -10.56 6.89 -11.13
CA PRO A 82 -10.44 7.69 -9.92
C PRO A 82 -9.81 6.96 -8.73
N VAL A 83 -10.08 5.66 -8.58
CA VAL A 83 -9.52 4.85 -7.47
C VAL A 83 -8.02 4.67 -7.68
N ASN A 84 -7.59 4.39 -8.91
CA ASN A 84 -6.18 4.29 -9.26
C ASN A 84 -5.43 5.63 -9.09
N ALA A 85 -6.08 6.76 -9.40
CA ALA A 85 -5.51 8.09 -9.15
C ALA A 85 -5.32 8.35 -7.65
N LEU A 86 -6.33 8.03 -6.82
CA LEU A 86 -6.26 8.15 -5.36
C LEU A 86 -5.17 7.26 -4.77
N LEU A 87 -5.12 5.99 -5.16
CA LEU A 87 -4.07 5.05 -4.71
C LEU A 87 -2.67 5.52 -5.11
N SER A 88 -2.50 6.02 -6.34
CA SER A 88 -1.22 6.53 -6.83
C SER A 88 -0.74 7.75 -6.04
N PHE A 89 -1.67 8.63 -5.65
CA PHE A 89 -1.38 9.78 -4.82
C PHE A 89 -0.93 9.34 -3.40
N LEU A 90 -1.68 8.46 -2.75
CA LEU A 90 -1.34 7.92 -1.43
C LEU A 90 -0.01 7.16 -1.42
N TYR A 91 0.26 6.36 -2.46
CA TYR A 91 1.54 5.66 -2.58
C TYR A 91 2.72 6.63 -2.80
N THR A 92 2.47 7.77 -3.43
CA THR A 92 3.50 8.81 -3.55
C THR A 92 3.81 9.44 -2.20
N LEU A 93 2.79 9.69 -1.37
CA LEU A 93 2.98 10.20 0.00
C LEU A 93 3.77 9.20 0.85
N LEU A 94 3.37 7.93 0.85
CA LEU A 94 4.06 6.88 1.59
C LEU A 94 5.51 6.70 1.10
N LYS A 95 5.72 6.67 -0.21
CA LYS A 95 7.08 6.58 -0.78
C LYS A 95 7.97 7.73 -0.30
N ASN A 96 7.46 8.95 -0.27
CA ASN A 96 8.22 10.10 0.21
C ASN A 96 8.53 10.00 1.71
N ASP A 97 7.57 9.57 2.54
CA ASP A 97 7.79 9.36 3.97
C ASP A 97 8.88 8.28 4.20
N VAL A 98 8.82 7.15 3.48
CA VAL A 98 9.84 6.07 3.57
C VAL A 98 11.19 6.52 3.08
N GLN A 99 11.24 7.24 1.95
CA GLN A 99 12.49 7.77 1.42
C GLN A 99 13.16 8.72 2.41
N SER A 100 12.40 9.65 3.00
CA SER A 100 12.92 10.57 4.01
C SER A 100 13.40 9.84 5.27
N ALA A 101 12.72 8.76 5.66
CA ALA A 101 13.13 7.95 6.82
C ALA A 101 14.47 7.24 6.56
N LEU A 102 14.66 6.64 5.37
CA LEU A 102 15.93 6.01 4.99
C LEU A 102 17.08 7.01 4.93
N GLU A 103 16.85 8.18 4.30
CA GLU A 103 17.83 9.28 4.26
C GLU A 103 18.19 9.77 5.67
N GLY A 104 17.20 9.81 6.58
CA GLY A 104 17.37 10.23 7.97
C GLY A 104 18.27 9.30 8.80
N VAL A 105 18.32 8.01 8.48
CA VAL A 105 19.23 7.03 9.12
C VAL A 105 20.50 6.77 8.31
N GLY A 106 20.73 7.53 7.24
CA GLY A 106 21.95 7.45 6.43
C GLY A 106 21.98 6.27 5.43
N VAL A 107 20.83 5.67 5.13
CA VAL A 107 20.70 4.57 4.16
C VAL A 107 20.28 5.12 2.79
N ASP A 108 20.99 4.72 1.72
CA ASP A 108 20.66 5.14 0.36
C ASP A 108 19.30 4.55 -0.09
N PRO A 109 18.26 5.36 -0.32
CA PRO A 109 16.95 4.88 -0.75
C PRO A 109 16.94 4.27 -2.15
N ALA A 110 18.00 4.44 -2.95
CA ALA A 110 18.12 3.86 -4.28
C ALA A 110 18.64 2.41 -4.28
N ALA A 111 19.31 1.96 -3.21
CA ALA A 111 19.96 0.65 -3.11
C ALA A 111 18.96 -0.47 -2.76
N GLY A 112 17.95 -0.72 -3.63
CA GLY A 112 16.91 -1.73 -3.43
C GLY A 112 17.34 -3.15 -3.76
N PHE A 113 16.57 -4.11 -3.24
CA PHE A 113 16.76 -5.56 -3.43
C PHE A 113 15.72 -6.16 -4.39
N LEU A 114 14.45 -5.90 -4.13
CA LEU A 114 13.35 -6.44 -4.93
C LEU A 114 13.10 -5.60 -6.18
N HIS A 115 13.05 -4.29 -6.04
CA HIS A 115 12.88 -3.41 -7.19
C HIS A 115 14.18 -3.22 -7.97
N THR A 116 14.10 -3.34 -9.32
CA THR A 116 15.25 -3.13 -10.21
C THR A 116 15.82 -1.72 -10.06
N LEU A 117 17.14 -1.64 -9.91
CA LEU A 117 17.88 -0.38 -9.88
C LEU A 117 17.73 0.37 -11.20
N ARG A 118 17.36 1.63 -11.12
CA ARG A 118 17.26 2.55 -12.27
C ARG A 118 17.62 3.97 -11.81
N PRO A 119 18.29 4.78 -12.64
CA PRO A 119 18.59 6.16 -12.31
C PRO A 119 17.34 6.94 -11.86
N GLY A 120 17.46 7.65 -10.74
CA GLY A 120 16.37 8.45 -10.16
C GLY A 120 15.21 7.65 -9.52
N ARG A 121 15.35 6.31 -9.40
CA ARG A 121 14.34 5.48 -8.75
C ARG A 121 14.79 5.13 -7.32
N PRO A 122 14.04 5.49 -6.27
CA PRO A 122 14.34 5.10 -4.91
C PRO A 122 13.89 3.65 -4.68
N ALA A 123 14.67 2.69 -5.21
CA ALA A 123 14.30 1.28 -5.25
C ALA A 123 14.10 0.68 -3.86
N LEU A 124 14.97 1.02 -2.88
CA LEU A 124 14.85 0.55 -1.50
C LEU A 124 13.62 1.16 -0.81
N ALA A 125 13.34 2.45 -1.03
CA ALA A 125 12.12 3.05 -0.50
C ALA A 125 10.86 2.38 -1.05
N LEU A 126 10.89 1.93 -2.31
CA LEU A 126 9.79 1.15 -2.90
C LEU A 126 9.70 -0.26 -2.29
N ASP A 127 10.84 -0.90 -1.98
CA ASP A 127 10.87 -2.20 -1.32
C ASP A 127 10.28 -2.11 0.10
N LEU A 128 10.75 -1.15 0.89
CA LEU A 128 10.34 -1.00 2.28
C LEU A 128 8.87 -0.57 2.41
N MET A 129 8.36 0.26 1.48
CA MET A 129 6.95 0.68 1.52
C MET A 129 5.96 -0.44 1.22
N GLU A 130 6.36 -1.56 0.61
CA GLU A 130 5.44 -2.63 0.21
C GLU A 130 4.67 -3.22 1.40
N GLU A 131 5.30 -3.35 2.56
CA GLU A 131 4.64 -3.84 3.77
C GLU A 131 3.58 -2.85 4.31
N LEU A 132 3.78 -1.54 4.06
CA LEU A 132 2.95 -0.47 4.60
C LEU A 132 1.81 -0.04 3.65
N ARG A 133 1.84 -0.44 2.38
CA ARG A 133 0.85 -0.03 1.37
C ARG A 133 -0.57 -0.37 1.78
N SER A 134 -0.82 -1.64 2.08
CA SER A 134 -2.16 -2.11 2.42
C SER A 134 -2.69 -1.52 3.73
N PRO A 135 -1.95 -1.54 4.87
CA PRO A 135 -2.48 -1.01 6.13
C PRO A 135 -2.61 0.51 6.16
N LEU A 136 -1.80 1.25 5.42
CA LEU A 136 -1.83 2.72 5.44
C LEU A 136 -2.61 3.30 4.26
N CYS A 137 -2.21 2.99 3.03
CA CYS A 137 -2.75 3.64 1.84
C CYS A 137 -4.07 3.03 1.39
N ASP A 138 -4.14 1.71 1.21
CA ASP A 138 -5.31 1.06 0.65
C ASP A 138 -6.50 1.17 1.61
N ARG A 139 -6.23 0.94 2.90
CA ARG A 139 -7.24 1.10 3.95
C ARG A 139 -7.76 2.53 4.02
N LEU A 140 -6.90 3.53 3.89
CA LEU A 140 -7.31 4.93 3.87
C LEU A 140 -8.12 5.26 2.61
N ALA A 141 -7.70 4.78 1.43
CA ALA A 141 -8.42 4.98 0.18
C ALA A 141 -9.84 4.43 0.27
N VAL A 142 -9.98 3.16 0.70
CA VAL A 142 -11.30 2.51 0.90
C VAL A 142 -12.15 3.28 1.90
N ALA A 143 -11.57 3.74 3.02
CA ALA A 143 -12.30 4.51 4.03
C ALA A 143 -12.79 5.86 3.48
N LEU A 144 -11.97 6.60 2.74
CA LEU A 144 -12.32 7.89 2.14
C LEU A 144 -13.45 7.76 1.11
N ILE A 145 -13.41 6.72 0.28
CA ILE A 145 -14.45 6.44 -0.71
C ILE A 145 -15.74 6.00 -0.02
N ASN A 146 -15.68 5.01 0.86
CA ASN A 146 -16.87 4.44 1.48
C ASN A 146 -17.59 5.41 2.43
N ARG A 147 -16.87 6.40 2.99
CA ARG A 147 -17.44 7.49 3.80
C ARG A 147 -17.91 8.67 2.94
N GLY A 148 -17.80 8.60 1.61
CA GLY A 148 -18.18 9.67 0.70
C GLY A 148 -17.31 10.94 0.82
N GLN A 149 -16.14 10.86 1.47
CA GLN A 149 -15.23 11.99 1.61
C GLN A 149 -14.50 12.27 0.29
N ILE A 150 -14.23 11.24 -0.50
CA ILE A 150 -13.74 11.35 -1.88
C ILE A 150 -14.80 10.75 -2.81
N THR A 151 -15.23 11.54 -3.79
CA THR A 151 -16.22 11.19 -4.81
C THR A 151 -15.73 11.71 -6.17
N LEU A 152 -16.41 11.39 -7.27
CA LEU A 152 -16.02 11.81 -8.63
C LEU A 152 -15.79 13.32 -8.77
N LYS A 153 -16.54 14.16 -8.03
CA LYS A 153 -16.38 15.63 -8.05
C LYS A 153 -15.03 16.16 -7.54
N HIS A 154 -14.21 15.30 -6.96
CA HIS A 154 -12.88 15.66 -6.46
C HIS A 154 -11.75 15.37 -7.45
N PHE A 155 -12.11 14.97 -8.68
CA PHE A 155 -11.16 14.74 -9.76
C PHE A 155 -11.35 15.80 -10.84
N ASP A 156 -10.24 16.37 -11.34
CA ASP A 156 -10.26 17.39 -12.39
C ASP A 156 -10.51 16.76 -13.76
N GLN A 157 -10.14 15.47 -13.91
CA GLN A 157 -10.28 14.75 -15.16
C GLN A 157 -10.65 13.29 -14.84
N LEU A 158 -11.68 12.77 -15.53
CA LEU A 158 -12.22 11.41 -15.38
C LEU A 158 -11.83 10.47 -16.52
N THR A 159 -11.10 10.97 -17.51
CA THR A 159 -10.49 10.16 -18.59
C THR A 159 -8.99 10.05 -18.36
N ALA A 160 -8.36 8.99 -18.84
CA ALA A 160 -6.94 8.75 -18.62
C ALA A 160 -6.04 9.85 -19.24
N PRO A 161 -5.06 10.39 -18.51
CA PRO A 161 -4.75 10.13 -17.10
C PRO A 161 -5.75 10.77 -16.14
N VAL A 162 -6.36 10.00 -15.27
CA VAL A 162 -7.27 10.54 -14.25
C VAL A 162 -6.47 11.31 -13.20
N LEU A 163 -6.90 12.54 -12.87
CA LEU A 163 -6.19 13.43 -11.98
C LEU A 163 -7.04 13.81 -10.76
N LEU A 164 -6.46 13.60 -9.58
CA LEU A 164 -7.06 14.08 -8.33
C LEU A 164 -6.93 15.60 -8.26
N GLY A 165 -8.07 16.32 -8.20
CA GLY A 165 -8.15 17.77 -8.17
C GLY A 165 -7.64 18.39 -6.86
N GLU A 166 -7.46 19.69 -6.83
CA GLU A 166 -6.93 20.42 -5.67
C GLU A 166 -7.74 20.17 -4.38
N LYS A 167 -9.07 20.22 -4.48
CA LYS A 167 -9.97 19.94 -3.34
C LYS A 167 -9.78 18.50 -2.83
N GLY A 168 -9.71 17.55 -3.75
CA GLY A 168 -9.46 16.14 -3.43
C GLY A 168 -8.12 15.97 -2.74
N ARG A 169 -7.03 16.56 -3.27
CA ARG A 169 -5.70 16.51 -2.66
C ARG A 169 -5.69 17.07 -1.23
N LYS A 170 -6.37 18.20 -0.97
CA LYS A 170 -6.48 18.77 0.39
C LYS A 170 -7.17 17.82 1.37
N ILE A 171 -8.26 17.16 0.94
CA ILE A 171 -8.97 16.16 1.76
C ILE A 171 -8.05 14.99 2.08
N VAL A 172 -7.38 14.43 1.06
CA VAL A 172 -6.50 13.27 1.24
C VAL A 172 -5.30 13.61 2.13
N LEU A 173 -4.66 14.77 1.93
CA LEU A 173 -3.55 15.22 2.77
C LEU A 173 -3.97 15.39 4.22
N LYS A 174 -5.13 15.99 4.49
CA LYS A 174 -5.66 16.11 5.85
C LYS A 174 -5.88 14.72 6.47
N ALA A 175 -6.55 13.83 5.75
CA ALA A 175 -6.82 12.48 6.23
C ALA A 175 -5.52 11.68 6.45
N TRP A 176 -4.50 11.84 5.59
CA TRP A 176 -3.17 11.26 5.76
C TRP A 176 -2.50 11.73 7.06
N GLN A 177 -2.52 13.04 7.33
CA GLN A 177 -1.94 13.60 8.55
C GLN A 177 -2.69 13.14 9.81
N GLU A 178 -4.03 13.08 9.78
CA GLU A 178 -4.80 12.55 10.91
C GLU A 178 -4.50 11.05 11.12
N ARG A 179 -4.40 10.27 10.04
CA ARG A 179 -4.01 8.85 10.13
C ARG A 179 -2.64 8.65 10.78
N LYS A 180 -1.68 9.53 10.49
CA LYS A 180 -0.32 9.47 11.06
C LYS A 180 -0.29 9.72 12.58
N LYS A 181 -1.32 10.35 13.16
CA LYS A 181 -1.44 10.58 14.60
C LYS A 181 -2.02 9.39 15.37
N GLU A 182 -2.71 8.47 14.68
CA GLU A 182 -3.26 7.28 15.32
C GLU A 182 -2.12 6.40 15.84
N GLU A 183 -2.34 5.76 17.00
CA GLU A 183 -1.36 4.85 17.60
C GLU A 183 -1.61 3.41 17.19
N ILE A 184 -0.53 2.66 17.05
CA ILE A 184 -0.55 1.20 16.88
C ILE A 184 0.45 0.55 17.83
N GLN A 185 0.21 -0.70 18.18
CA GLN A 185 1.19 -1.56 18.84
C GLN A 185 2.19 -2.03 17.78
N HIS A 186 3.47 -1.62 17.90
CA HIS A 186 4.50 -2.09 16.98
C HIS A 186 4.82 -3.56 17.28
N PRO A 187 4.78 -4.47 16.28
CA PRO A 187 4.88 -5.90 16.53
C PRO A 187 6.26 -6.34 17.07
N PHE A 188 7.32 -5.67 16.67
CA PHE A 188 8.69 -5.99 17.11
C PHE A 188 9.06 -5.24 18.42
N LEU A 189 8.84 -3.92 18.47
CA LEU A 189 9.20 -3.11 19.64
C LEU A 189 8.29 -3.36 20.84
N GLN A 190 7.10 -3.94 20.64
CA GLN A 190 6.08 -4.14 21.67
C GLN A 190 5.64 -2.84 22.38
N GLU A 191 5.81 -1.71 21.71
CA GLU A 191 5.44 -0.38 22.18
C GLU A 191 4.35 0.23 21.30
N LYS A 192 3.58 1.15 21.89
CA LYS A 192 2.61 1.96 21.13
C LYS A 192 3.33 3.14 20.52
N ILE A 193 3.27 3.23 19.20
CA ILE A 193 3.85 4.33 18.44
C ILE A 193 2.82 4.97 17.52
N PRO A 194 2.95 6.27 17.22
CA PRO A 194 2.15 6.91 16.18
C PRO A 194 2.43 6.24 14.82
N ILE A 195 1.39 6.04 14.03
CA ILE A 195 1.54 5.47 12.67
C ILE A 195 2.55 6.26 11.83
N GLY A 196 2.64 7.58 12.03
CA GLY A 196 3.61 8.42 11.34
C GLY A 196 5.08 8.08 11.65
N MET A 197 5.36 7.38 12.75
CA MET A 197 6.72 6.95 13.12
C MET A 197 7.10 5.60 12.53
N ILE A 198 6.15 4.80 12.04
CA ILE A 198 6.43 3.44 11.53
C ILE A 198 7.53 3.44 10.47
N THR A 199 7.51 4.40 9.54
CA THR A 199 8.51 4.47 8.48
C THR A 199 9.91 4.70 9.03
N ASN A 200 10.05 5.52 10.08
CA ASN A 200 11.32 5.77 10.75
C ASN A 200 11.79 4.54 11.53
N GLU A 201 10.90 3.90 12.29
CA GLU A 201 11.21 2.69 13.04
C GLU A 201 11.64 1.55 12.11
N GLN A 202 10.95 1.35 10.99
CA GLN A 202 11.33 0.35 10.00
C GLN A 202 12.66 0.68 9.32
N ALA A 203 12.96 1.95 9.06
CA ALA A 203 14.25 2.35 8.50
C ALA A 203 15.39 2.13 9.51
N MET A 204 15.18 2.42 10.80
CA MET A 204 16.15 2.15 11.86
C MET A 204 16.39 0.64 12.04
N LEU A 205 15.33 -0.16 12.14
CA LEU A 205 15.47 -1.62 12.25
C LEU A 205 16.21 -2.21 11.03
N PHE A 206 15.92 -1.70 9.84
CA PHE A 206 16.61 -2.13 8.63
C PHE A 206 18.11 -1.75 8.66
N GLU A 207 18.43 -0.55 9.13
CA GLU A 207 19.80 -0.08 9.28
C GLU A 207 20.59 -0.93 10.30
N MET A 208 19.96 -1.29 11.44
CA MET A 208 20.55 -2.20 12.43
C MET A 208 20.84 -3.60 11.84
N VAL A 209 19.92 -4.12 11.00
CA VAL A 209 20.18 -5.40 10.28
C VAL A 209 21.38 -5.29 9.35
N LEU A 210 21.55 -4.15 8.65
CA LEU A 210 22.71 -3.95 7.77
C LEU A 210 24.04 -3.87 8.52
N ARG A 211 24.02 -3.52 9.81
CA ARG A 211 25.18 -3.48 10.69
C ARG A 211 25.42 -4.76 11.48
N ASP A 212 24.61 -5.79 11.27
CA ASP A 212 24.62 -7.03 12.10
C ASP A 212 24.39 -6.74 13.60
N GLU A 213 23.56 -5.74 13.93
CA GLU A 213 23.26 -5.32 15.31
C GLU A 213 21.90 -5.84 15.82
N LEU A 214 21.16 -6.65 15.02
CA LEU A 214 19.80 -7.11 15.34
C LEU A 214 19.69 -8.62 15.42
#